data_d8fe393c19e80a6743fa8b4c05504ee9
#
_entry.id   d8fe393c19e80a6743fa8b4c05504ee9
#
_cell.length_a   1.000
_cell.length_b   1.000
_cell.length_c   1.000
_cell.angle_alpha   90.00
_cell.angle_beta   90.00
_cell.angle_gamma   90.00
#
_symmetry.space_group_name_H-M   'P 1'
#
loop_
_entity.id
_entity.type
_entity.pdbx_description
1 polymer ?
#
loop_
_entity_poly.entity_id
_entity_poly.type
_entity_poly.pdbx_seq_one_letter_code
_entity_poly.pdbx_strand_id
1 'polypeptide(L)'
;METAYKHLDYSASQMKHNYGRNVHILAQPSLLTRLARACSAECDSLELVRHVRSLYREMASIVANVEFPRRQVRLKTRMFDHHRQARYEGEVIDPKTKVVCVAIARAGLVPSQVACEMFMNLVDRQHVRQDYVFANRKTDEKGRVVGADLSGSKIGGGIGGSILILPDPMAATGGSISAAIDHYKNLKIGKPKKVIALHLIATPEYIRRLRKDHPEAVIYAIRLDRSLSPKQVLWEKPGKAWAEERGLNERQYIVPGGGGFGELMNNAVE
;
A
#
# COMPACT_ATOMS: atom_id res chain seq x y z
N MET A 1 19.58 1.68 33.74
CA MET A 1 18.39 1.78 32.87
C MET A 1 18.76 1.26 31.49
N GLU A 2 17.92 0.38 30.94
CA GLU A 2 18.13 -0.11 29.57
C GLU A 2 17.94 1.05 28.58
N THR A 3 18.89 1.25 27.68
CA THR A 3 18.89 2.36 26.72
C THR A 3 18.76 1.92 25.26
N ALA A 4 18.83 0.60 25.02
CA ALA A 4 18.81 0.03 23.67
C ALA A 4 17.54 0.36 22.86
N TYR A 5 16.42 0.60 23.55
CA TYR A 5 15.14 0.92 22.91
C TYR A 5 14.88 2.41 22.71
N LYS A 6 15.84 3.29 23.06
CA LYS A 6 15.68 4.75 22.90
C LYS A 6 15.76 5.22 21.45
N HIS A 7 16.47 4.46 20.60
CA HIS A 7 16.59 4.72 19.19
C HIS A 7 16.51 3.40 18.44
N LEU A 8 15.34 3.12 17.86
CA LEU A 8 15.12 1.92 17.06
C LEU A 8 15.45 2.21 15.59
N ASP A 9 16.52 1.62 15.10
CA ASP A 9 16.83 1.62 13.67
C ASP A 9 16.09 0.45 12.99
N TYR A 10 15.02 0.78 12.27
CA TYR A 10 14.22 -0.19 11.53
C TYR A 10 14.22 0.13 10.05
N SER A 11 14.59 -0.84 9.24
CA SER A 11 14.44 -0.80 7.79
C SER A 11 13.75 -2.07 7.29
N ALA A 12 12.82 -1.91 6.35
CA ALA A 12 12.19 -3.06 5.71
C ALA A 12 13.16 -3.72 4.73
N SER A 13 13.15 -5.07 4.65
CA SER A 13 13.86 -5.78 3.61
C SER A 13 13.27 -5.46 2.23
N GLN A 14 14.11 -5.00 1.30
CA GLN A 14 13.68 -4.51 -0.01
C GLN A 14 14.57 -5.04 -1.13
N MET A 15 13.96 -5.26 -2.29
CA MET A 15 14.68 -5.50 -3.53
C MET A 15 15.41 -4.22 -3.97
N LYS A 16 16.66 -4.36 -4.42
CA LYS A 16 17.43 -3.24 -4.99
C LYS A 16 16.86 -2.84 -6.36
N HIS A 17 16.52 -1.56 -6.54
CA HIS A 17 15.99 -0.99 -7.79
C HIS A 17 16.43 0.46 -7.99
N ASN A 18 16.13 1.04 -9.16
CA ASN A 18 16.46 2.42 -9.56
C ASN A 18 15.23 3.32 -9.77
N TYR A 19 14.04 2.95 -9.29
CA TYR A 19 12.81 3.74 -9.43
C TYR A 19 12.73 4.98 -8.53
N GLY A 20 13.72 5.18 -7.66
CA GLY A 20 13.82 6.31 -6.75
C GLY A 20 13.45 5.96 -5.31
N ARG A 21 13.74 6.90 -4.40
CA ARG A 21 13.68 6.70 -2.94
C ARG A 21 12.28 6.50 -2.36
N ASN A 22 11.25 6.94 -3.07
CA ASN A 22 9.85 6.82 -2.63
C ASN A 22 9.17 5.54 -3.17
N VAL A 23 9.95 4.58 -3.69
CA VAL A 23 9.45 3.29 -4.15
C VAL A 23 10.08 2.21 -3.31
N HIS A 24 9.28 1.33 -2.75
CA HIS A 24 9.69 0.25 -1.86
C HIS A 24 9.11 -1.08 -2.36
N ILE A 25 9.97 -1.94 -2.89
CA ILE A 25 9.59 -3.30 -3.30
C ILE A 25 10.04 -4.24 -2.19
N LEU A 26 9.09 -4.73 -1.41
CA LEU A 26 9.36 -5.59 -0.26
C LEU A 26 9.94 -6.94 -0.70
N ALA A 27 10.89 -7.47 0.07
CA ALA A 27 11.63 -8.69 -0.29
C ALA A 27 11.55 -9.78 0.79
N GLN A 28 10.47 -9.78 1.60
CA GLN A 28 10.26 -10.83 2.60
C GLN A 28 9.74 -12.12 1.94
N PRO A 29 10.43 -13.27 2.14
CA PRO A 29 9.98 -14.56 1.59
C PRO A 29 8.58 -14.96 2.05
N SER A 30 8.18 -14.62 3.28
CA SER A 30 6.84 -14.91 3.81
C SER A 30 5.73 -14.22 3.03
N LEU A 31 5.93 -12.94 2.65
CA LEU A 31 5.00 -12.20 1.82
C LEU A 31 4.94 -12.77 0.40
N LEU A 32 6.10 -13.03 -0.20
CA LEU A 32 6.19 -13.60 -1.56
C LEU A 32 5.54 -14.99 -1.64
N THR A 33 5.74 -15.83 -0.63
CA THR A 33 5.13 -17.18 -0.57
C THR A 33 3.59 -17.09 -0.57
N ARG A 34 3.02 -16.21 0.27
CA ARG A 34 1.56 -16.02 0.33
C ARG A 34 1.01 -15.38 -0.93
N LEU A 35 1.74 -14.41 -1.49
CA LEU A 35 1.34 -13.77 -2.75
C LEU A 35 1.37 -14.75 -3.92
N ALA A 36 2.39 -15.63 -3.99
CA ALA A 36 2.46 -16.67 -5.02
C ALA A 36 1.24 -17.60 -4.96
N ARG A 37 0.82 -18.02 -3.75
CA ARG A 37 -0.40 -18.81 -3.56
C ARG A 37 -1.65 -18.05 -3.98
N ALA A 38 -1.79 -16.79 -3.55
CA ALA A 38 -2.92 -15.93 -3.91
C ALA A 38 -3.05 -15.70 -5.43
N CYS A 39 -1.94 -15.78 -6.17
CA CYS A 39 -1.91 -15.63 -7.64
C CYS A 39 -2.03 -16.96 -8.40
N SER A 40 -2.11 -18.10 -7.70
CA SER A 40 -2.30 -19.41 -8.34
C SER A 40 -3.68 -19.51 -8.97
N ALA A 41 -3.77 -20.20 -10.12
CA ALA A 41 -5.04 -20.51 -10.76
C ALA A 41 -5.93 -21.44 -9.90
N GLU A 42 -5.34 -22.15 -8.94
CA GLU A 42 -6.04 -23.05 -8.00
C GLU A 42 -6.62 -22.33 -6.78
N CYS A 43 -6.25 -21.04 -6.57
CA CYS A 43 -6.69 -20.25 -5.41
C CYS A 43 -8.15 -19.82 -5.62
N ASP A 44 -9.05 -20.33 -4.79
CA ASP A 44 -10.45 -19.91 -4.82
C ASP A 44 -10.68 -18.52 -4.20
N SER A 45 -11.88 -17.98 -4.35
CA SER A 45 -12.21 -16.62 -3.88
C SER A 45 -12.09 -16.48 -2.37
N LEU A 46 -12.43 -17.49 -1.58
CA LEU A 46 -12.34 -17.48 -0.13
C LEU A 46 -10.88 -17.51 0.34
N GLU A 47 -10.07 -18.36 -0.27
CA GLU A 47 -8.64 -18.42 -0.01
C GLU A 47 -7.93 -17.12 -0.42
N LEU A 48 -8.30 -16.55 -1.58
CA LEU A 48 -7.79 -15.26 -2.02
C LEU A 48 -8.06 -14.16 -0.99
N VAL A 49 -9.29 -14.06 -0.49
CA VAL A 49 -9.64 -13.08 0.56
C VAL A 49 -8.79 -13.29 1.82
N ARG A 50 -8.56 -14.54 2.26
CA ARG A 50 -7.71 -14.86 3.42
C ARG A 50 -6.26 -14.44 3.19
N HIS A 51 -5.71 -14.72 2.02
CA HIS A 51 -4.35 -14.30 1.65
C HIS A 51 -4.23 -12.78 1.60
N VAL A 52 -5.16 -12.08 0.96
CA VAL A 52 -5.19 -10.61 0.88
C VAL A 52 -5.23 -9.99 2.28
N ARG A 53 -6.09 -10.48 3.17
CA ARG A 53 -6.17 -10.03 4.57
C ARG A 53 -4.84 -10.19 5.30
N SER A 54 -4.21 -11.37 5.17
CA SER A 54 -2.93 -11.66 5.82
C SER A 54 -1.80 -10.76 5.27
N LEU A 55 -1.71 -10.61 3.95
CA LEU A 55 -0.71 -9.80 3.28
C LEU A 55 -0.82 -8.33 3.67
N TYR A 56 -2.02 -7.76 3.66
CA TYR A 56 -2.22 -6.34 4.02
C TYR A 56 -2.00 -6.07 5.49
N ARG A 57 -2.29 -7.02 6.39
CA ARG A 57 -1.97 -6.87 7.82
C ARG A 57 -0.45 -6.74 8.03
N GLU A 58 0.34 -7.58 7.37
CA GLU A 58 1.80 -7.55 7.46
C GLU A 58 2.37 -6.30 6.78
N MET A 59 1.90 -5.94 5.59
CA MET A 59 2.30 -4.70 4.91
C MET A 59 2.00 -3.45 5.74
N ALA A 60 0.81 -3.36 6.33
CA ALA A 60 0.43 -2.23 7.17
C ALA A 60 1.35 -2.10 8.40
N SER A 61 1.75 -3.23 9.00
CA SER A 61 2.74 -3.25 10.09
C SER A 61 4.10 -2.72 9.63
N ILE A 62 4.59 -3.19 8.47
CA ILE A 62 5.88 -2.75 7.91
C ILE A 62 5.84 -1.23 7.65
N VAL A 63 4.76 -0.75 7.01
CA VAL A 63 4.59 0.66 6.69
C VAL A 63 4.51 1.53 7.96
N ALA A 64 3.78 1.08 8.98
CA ALA A 64 3.75 1.80 10.25
C ALA A 64 5.13 1.91 10.90
N ASN A 65 5.93 0.85 10.85
CA ASN A 65 7.28 0.86 11.41
C ASN A 65 8.23 1.81 10.68
N VAL A 66 8.05 2.02 9.37
CA VAL A 66 8.92 2.89 8.55
C VAL A 66 8.43 4.33 8.53
N GLU A 67 7.12 4.53 8.37
CA GLU A 67 6.55 5.81 7.95
C GLU A 67 5.87 6.60 9.08
N PHE A 68 5.44 5.92 10.15
CA PHE A 68 4.73 6.60 11.22
C PHE A 68 5.71 7.32 12.16
N PRO A 69 5.34 8.48 12.66
CA PRO A 69 6.14 9.17 13.66
C PRO A 69 6.24 8.34 14.94
N ARG A 70 7.38 8.42 15.59
CA ARG A 70 7.66 7.77 16.86
C ARG A 70 7.79 8.80 17.95
N ARG A 71 7.57 8.41 19.19
CA ARG A 71 7.84 9.21 20.39
C ARG A 71 8.50 8.39 21.47
N GLN A 72 9.26 9.06 22.31
CA GLN A 72 9.80 8.49 23.53
C GLN A 72 8.71 8.35 24.59
N VAL A 73 8.70 7.20 25.26
CA VAL A 73 7.79 6.94 26.38
C VAL A 73 8.54 6.36 27.56
N ARG A 74 7.94 6.56 28.74
CA ARG A 74 8.38 5.93 29.99
C ARG A 74 7.16 5.32 30.67
N LEU A 75 7.00 4.01 30.58
CA LEU A 75 5.83 3.29 31.03
C LEU A 75 6.17 2.35 32.18
N LYS A 76 5.40 2.38 33.28
CA LYS A 76 5.50 1.37 34.33
C LYS A 76 5.02 0.03 33.78
N THR A 77 5.78 -1.02 34.00
CA THR A 77 5.34 -2.38 33.72
C THR A 77 4.58 -2.97 34.92
N ARG A 78 3.96 -4.12 34.77
CA ARG A 78 3.28 -4.84 35.88
C ARG A 78 4.19 -5.17 37.04
N MET A 79 5.51 -5.23 36.82
CA MET A 79 6.51 -5.52 37.87
C MET A 79 6.90 -4.27 38.66
N PHE A 80 6.36 -3.07 38.35
CA PHE A 80 6.80 -1.84 38.98
C PHE A 80 6.57 -1.79 40.50
N ASP A 81 5.53 -2.45 41.00
CA ASP A 81 5.25 -2.49 42.45
C ASP A 81 6.26 -3.34 43.23
N HIS A 82 6.85 -4.34 42.56
CA HIS A 82 7.89 -5.20 43.12
C HIS A 82 9.31 -4.65 42.88
N HIS A 83 9.52 -3.98 41.73
CA HIS A 83 10.82 -3.46 41.30
C HIS A 83 10.67 -2.04 40.72
N ARG A 84 11.21 -1.05 41.41
CA ARG A 84 11.13 0.36 41.00
C ARG A 84 11.80 0.64 39.64
N GLN A 85 12.72 -0.23 39.20
CA GLN A 85 13.33 -0.17 37.86
C GLN A 85 12.43 -0.74 36.74
N ALA A 86 11.32 -1.39 37.09
CA ALA A 86 10.45 -2.07 36.13
C ALA A 86 9.63 -1.04 35.28
N ARG A 87 10.35 -0.38 34.35
CA ARG A 87 9.83 0.59 33.42
C ARG A 87 10.35 0.27 32.01
N TYR A 88 9.47 0.36 31.04
CA TYR A 88 9.88 0.45 29.64
C TYR A 88 10.21 1.92 29.33
N GLU A 89 11.42 2.17 28.83
CA GLU A 89 11.86 3.47 28.34
C GLU A 89 12.37 3.29 26.92
N GLY A 90 11.68 3.90 25.94
CA GLY A 90 12.04 3.71 24.54
C GLY A 90 11.04 4.32 23.58
N GLU A 91 11.29 4.09 22.29
CA GLU A 91 10.42 4.54 21.21
C GLU A 91 9.18 3.66 21.07
N VAL A 92 8.06 4.31 20.82
CA VAL A 92 6.81 3.69 20.34
C VAL A 92 6.24 4.52 19.21
N ILE A 93 5.37 3.95 18.39
CA ILE A 93 4.60 4.71 17.42
C ILE A 93 3.78 5.77 18.16
N ASP A 94 3.78 7.01 17.64
CA ASP A 94 3.01 8.09 18.26
C ASP A 94 1.51 7.82 18.13
N PRO A 95 0.78 7.59 19.24
CA PRO A 95 -0.65 7.31 19.23
C PRO A 95 -1.51 8.47 18.68
N LYS A 96 -0.97 9.69 18.59
CA LYS A 96 -1.65 10.84 18.00
C LYS A 96 -1.53 10.90 16.47
N THR A 97 -0.92 9.91 15.84
CA THR A 97 -0.79 9.83 14.37
C THR A 97 -2.17 9.74 13.73
N LYS A 98 -2.49 10.70 12.87
CA LYS A 98 -3.75 10.70 12.10
C LYS A 98 -3.57 9.88 10.84
N VAL A 99 -4.49 8.93 10.61
CA VAL A 99 -4.46 8.03 9.46
C VAL A 99 -5.81 8.03 8.75
N VAL A 100 -5.79 8.14 7.44
CA VAL A 100 -6.97 8.01 6.59
C VAL A 100 -6.71 6.88 5.59
N CYS A 101 -7.44 5.78 5.73
CA CYS A 101 -7.40 4.66 4.80
C CYS A 101 -8.45 4.87 3.71
N VAL A 102 -8.05 4.87 2.45
CA VAL A 102 -8.95 5.10 1.31
C VAL A 102 -9.29 3.79 0.64
N ALA A 103 -10.53 3.38 0.73
CA ALA A 103 -11.05 2.20 0.04
C ALA A 103 -11.48 2.58 -1.39
N ILE A 104 -10.69 2.20 -2.38
CA ILE A 104 -11.06 2.35 -3.79
C ILE A 104 -11.86 1.10 -4.20
N ALA A 105 -13.16 1.26 -4.37
CA ALA A 105 -14.04 0.15 -4.74
C ALA A 105 -13.76 -0.30 -6.20
N ARG A 106 -13.72 -1.61 -6.47
CA ARG A 106 -14.02 -2.77 -5.58
C ARG A 106 -12.76 -3.34 -4.91
N ALA A 107 -11.62 -3.46 -5.62
CA ALA A 107 -10.44 -4.22 -5.18
C ALA A 107 -9.85 -3.71 -3.84
N GLY A 108 -9.91 -2.42 -3.58
CA GLY A 108 -9.38 -1.78 -2.38
C GLY A 108 -10.25 -1.90 -1.12
N LEU A 109 -11.46 -2.48 -1.17
CA LEU A 109 -12.36 -2.56 -0.01
C LEU A 109 -11.77 -3.41 1.13
N VAL A 110 -11.46 -4.68 0.86
CA VAL A 110 -10.86 -5.59 1.85
C VAL A 110 -9.49 -5.10 2.30
N PRO A 111 -8.56 -4.73 1.39
CA PRO A 111 -7.26 -4.16 1.75
C PRO A 111 -7.34 -2.97 2.70
N SER A 112 -8.20 -2.01 2.39
CA SER A 112 -8.35 -0.78 3.18
C SER A 112 -8.92 -1.06 4.56
N GLN A 113 -9.92 -1.95 4.68
CA GLN A 113 -10.47 -2.36 5.95
C GLN A 113 -9.39 -2.97 6.86
N VAL A 114 -8.60 -3.92 6.32
CA VAL A 114 -7.55 -4.60 7.08
C VAL A 114 -6.45 -3.63 7.52
N ALA A 115 -6.03 -2.72 6.65
CA ALA A 115 -5.04 -1.70 6.99
C ALA A 115 -5.57 -0.77 8.09
N CYS A 116 -6.83 -0.33 7.98
CA CYS A 116 -7.48 0.51 8.97
C CYS A 116 -7.54 -0.17 10.35
N GLU A 117 -8.00 -1.43 10.42
CA GLU A 117 -8.03 -2.24 11.64
C GLU A 117 -6.62 -2.37 12.26
N MET A 118 -5.60 -2.60 11.43
CA MET A 118 -4.21 -2.72 11.90
C MET A 118 -3.72 -1.40 12.52
N PHE A 119 -4.00 -0.26 11.91
CA PHE A 119 -3.58 1.04 12.43
C PHE A 119 -4.33 1.42 13.71
N MET A 120 -5.62 1.05 13.85
CA MET A 120 -6.39 1.23 15.07
C MET A 120 -5.83 0.45 16.28
N ASN A 121 -4.98 -0.56 16.05
CA ASN A 121 -4.27 -1.26 17.12
C ASN A 121 -2.93 -0.58 17.50
N LEU A 122 -2.45 0.36 16.70
CA LEU A 122 -1.15 1.03 16.92
C LEU A 122 -1.28 2.46 17.40
N VAL A 123 -2.36 3.14 17.03
CA VAL A 123 -2.62 4.54 17.37
C VAL A 123 -4.02 4.70 17.98
N ASP A 124 -4.32 5.87 18.57
CA ASP A 124 -5.63 6.13 19.15
C ASP A 124 -6.71 6.01 18.07
N ARG A 125 -7.72 5.20 18.31
CA ARG A 125 -8.77 4.84 17.34
C ARG A 125 -9.47 6.05 16.73
N GLN A 126 -9.67 7.11 17.51
CA GLN A 126 -10.27 8.37 17.05
C GLN A 126 -9.42 9.10 15.99
N HIS A 127 -8.17 8.73 15.79
CA HIS A 127 -7.28 9.28 14.78
C HIS A 127 -7.22 8.46 13.49
N VAL A 128 -7.93 7.33 13.43
CA VAL A 128 -7.98 6.46 12.26
C VAL A 128 -9.39 6.45 11.69
N ARG A 129 -9.52 6.68 10.40
CA ARG A 129 -10.81 6.53 9.70
C ARG A 129 -10.64 5.87 8.36
N GLN A 130 -11.74 5.39 7.81
CA GLN A 130 -11.83 4.86 6.46
C GLN A 130 -12.73 5.76 5.61
N ASP A 131 -12.22 6.17 4.46
CA ASP A 131 -12.97 6.89 3.43
C ASP A 131 -13.18 5.96 2.22
N TYR A 132 -14.19 6.25 1.40
CA TYR A 132 -14.58 5.42 0.26
C TYR A 132 -14.59 6.24 -1.03
N VAL A 133 -14.04 5.66 -2.10
CA VAL A 133 -14.01 6.23 -3.45
C VAL A 133 -14.45 5.15 -4.42
N PHE A 134 -15.38 5.49 -5.32
CA PHE A 134 -15.86 4.61 -6.37
C PHE A 134 -15.19 5.01 -7.68
N ALA A 135 -14.32 4.15 -8.19
CA ALA A 135 -13.57 4.37 -9.41
C ALA A 135 -14.03 3.41 -10.50
N ASN A 136 -14.40 3.96 -11.65
CA ASN A 136 -14.71 3.20 -12.86
C ASN A 136 -13.57 3.32 -13.86
N ARG A 137 -13.24 2.22 -14.54
CA ARG A 137 -12.27 2.26 -15.65
C ARG A 137 -12.90 2.99 -16.84
N LYS A 138 -12.17 3.97 -17.40
CA LYS A 138 -12.48 4.51 -18.71
C LYS A 138 -11.80 3.66 -19.77
N THR A 139 -12.58 3.15 -20.71
CA THR A 139 -12.07 2.43 -21.88
C THR A 139 -12.27 3.24 -23.15
N ASP A 140 -11.34 3.09 -24.09
CA ASP A 140 -11.53 3.60 -25.46
C ASP A 140 -12.43 2.65 -26.30
N GLU A 141 -12.70 3.03 -27.55
CA GLU A 141 -13.50 2.24 -28.50
C GLU A 141 -12.93 0.83 -28.78
N LYS A 142 -11.66 0.60 -28.46
CA LYS A 142 -10.97 -0.69 -28.60
C LYS A 142 -10.92 -1.49 -27.29
N GLY A 143 -11.64 -1.03 -26.24
CA GLY A 143 -11.68 -1.67 -24.93
C GLY A 143 -10.39 -1.48 -24.09
N ARG A 144 -9.47 -0.60 -24.48
CA ARG A 144 -8.23 -0.33 -23.71
C ARG A 144 -8.51 0.66 -22.60
N VAL A 145 -7.98 0.40 -21.41
CA VAL A 145 -8.11 1.31 -20.27
C VAL A 145 -7.29 2.58 -20.53
N VAL A 146 -7.97 3.70 -20.71
CA VAL A 146 -7.36 5.04 -20.97
C VAL A 146 -7.34 5.93 -19.73
N GLY A 147 -8.03 5.54 -18.66
CA GLY A 147 -8.08 6.31 -17.43
C GLY A 147 -9.00 5.69 -16.38
N ALA A 148 -9.30 6.47 -15.35
CA ALA A 148 -10.33 6.16 -14.37
C ALA A 148 -11.16 7.41 -14.08
N ASP A 149 -12.48 7.23 -13.99
CA ASP A 149 -13.42 8.22 -13.49
C ASP A 149 -13.85 7.89 -12.08
N LEU A 150 -14.03 8.92 -11.26
CA LEU A 150 -14.63 8.76 -9.95
C LEU A 150 -16.14 9.03 -10.06
N SER A 151 -16.93 7.98 -9.85
CA SER A 151 -18.39 8.08 -9.88
C SER A 151 -19.01 8.53 -8.55
N GLY A 152 -18.21 8.57 -7.49
CA GLY A 152 -18.65 9.03 -6.17
C GLY A 152 -17.60 8.84 -5.09
N SER A 153 -17.84 9.47 -3.94
CA SER A 153 -16.99 9.31 -2.77
C SER A 153 -17.77 9.53 -1.46
N LYS A 154 -17.29 8.93 -0.38
CA LYS A 154 -17.75 9.20 0.99
C LYS A 154 -16.55 9.54 1.84
N ILE A 155 -16.33 10.83 2.08
CA ILE A 155 -15.17 11.37 2.78
C ILE A 155 -15.60 11.85 4.17
N GLY A 156 -14.93 11.37 5.22
CA GLY A 156 -15.29 11.62 6.62
C GLY A 156 -14.76 12.93 7.21
N GLY A 157 -14.19 13.83 6.41
CA GLY A 157 -13.70 15.14 6.89
C GLY A 157 -12.30 15.51 6.42
N GLY A 158 -11.66 16.48 7.08
CA GLY A 158 -10.34 17.00 6.71
C GLY A 158 -9.22 15.97 6.78
N ILE A 159 -8.17 16.16 5.94
CA ILE A 159 -6.97 15.31 5.90
C ILE A 159 -5.70 16.04 6.36
N GLY A 160 -5.84 17.27 6.87
CA GLY A 160 -4.70 18.08 7.31
C GLY A 160 -3.82 17.37 8.33
N GLY A 161 -2.53 17.19 8.00
CA GLY A 161 -1.54 16.52 8.86
C GLY A 161 -1.70 15.01 9.00
N SER A 162 -2.62 14.36 8.27
CA SER A 162 -2.80 12.91 8.29
C SER A 162 -1.81 12.20 7.35
N ILE A 163 -1.67 10.88 7.55
CA ILE A 163 -1.09 9.96 6.59
C ILE A 163 -2.26 9.38 5.79
N LEU A 164 -2.29 9.66 4.49
CA LEU A 164 -3.28 9.14 3.56
C LEU A 164 -2.77 7.82 2.98
N ILE A 165 -3.48 6.73 3.23
CA ILE A 165 -3.11 5.37 2.81
C ILE A 165 -4.11 4.90 1.75
N LEU A 166 -3.59 4.47 0.59
CA LEU A 166 -4.38 3.97 -0.54
C LEU A 166 -4.03 2.50 -0.82
N PRO A 167 -4.67 1.54 -0.14
CA PRO A 167 -4.46 0.12 -0.39
C PRO A 167 -5.28 -0.32 -1.62
N ASP A 168 -4.58 -0.80 -2.63
CA ASP A 168 -5.17 -1.41 -3.84
C ASP A 168 -4.26 -2.55 -4.29
N PRO A 169 -4.74 -3.80 -4.42
CA PRO A 169 -3.86 -4.95 -4.63
C PRO A 169 -3.14 -4.94 -5.98
N MET A 170 -3.74 -4.36 -7.03
CA MET A 170 -3.28 -4.53 -8.41
C MET A 170 -2.94 -3.19 -9.07
N ALA A 171 -1.71 -2.73 -8.87
CA ALA A 171 -1.21 -1.47 -9.42
C ALA A 171 -0.75 -1.64 -10.89
N ALA A 172 -1.72 -1.65 -11.81
CA ALA A 172 -1.51 -1.83 -13.25
C ALA A 172 -1.10 -0.52 -13.94
N THR A 173 -2.06 0.33 -14.31
CA THR A 173 -1.82 1.60 -15.04
C THR A 173 -1.69 2.82 -14.14
N GLY A 174 -2.14 2.74 -12.89
CA GLY A 174 -2.14 3.83 -11.92
C GLY A 174 -3.30 4.83 -12.05
N GLY A 175 -4.23 4.61 -12.96
CA GLY A 175 -5.35 5.54 -13.19
C GLY A 175 -6.19 5.78 -11.93
N SER A 176 -6.62 4.73 -11.25
CA SER A 176 -7.49 4.83 -10.06
C SER A 176 -6.79 5.49 -8.88
N ILE A 177 -5.53 5.15 -8.62
CA ILE A 177 -4.74 5.74 -7.53
C ILE A 177 -4.48 7.23 -7.81
N SER A 178 -4.06 7.58 -9.03
CA SER A 178 -3.82 8.97 -9.42
C SER A 178 -5.10 9.80 -9.29
N ALA A 179 -6.23 9.31 -9.82
CA ALA A 179 -7.52 9.98 -9.72
C ALA A 179 -7.99 10.15 -8.26
N ALA A 180 -7.76 9.15 -7.40
CA ALA A 180 -8.10 9.26 -5.98
C ALA A 180 -7.25 10.33 -5.27
N ILE A 181 -5.95 10.40 -5.53
CA ILE A 181 -5.08 11.44 -4.97
C ILE A 181 -5.52 12.83 -5.45
N ASP A 182 -5.78 13.00 -6.76
CA ASP A 182 -6.28 14.25 -7.33
C ASP A 182 -7.62 14.66 -6.72
N HIS A 183 -8.52 13.72 -6.49
CA HIS A 183 -9.79 13.98 -5.82
C HIS A 183 -9.59 14.63 -4.45
N TYR A 184 -8.73 14.06 -3.60
CA TYR A 184 -8.42 14.66 -2.31
C TYR A 184 -7.77 16.04 -2.40
N LYS A 185 -6.88 16.27 -3.39
CA LYS A 185 -6.30 17.58 -3.66
C LYS A 185 -7.36 18.61 -4.04
N ASN A 186 -8.33 18.21 -4.86
CA ASN A 186 -9.41 19.08 -5.37
C ASN A 186 -10.45 19.43 -4.30
N LEU A 187 -10.68 18.57 -3.31
CA LEU A 187 -11.63 18.83 -2.21
C LEU A 187 -11.17 19.98 -1.29
N LYS A 188 -9.90 20.37 -1.31
CA LYS A 188 -9.32 21.45 -0.47
C LYS A 188 -9.57 21.28 1.03
N ILE A 189 -9.68 20.04 1.50
CA ILE A 189 -9.95 19.68 2.92
C ILE A 189 -8.69 19.51 3.76
N GLY A 190 -7.61 20.16 3.37
CA GLY A 190 -6.31 20.15 4.03
C GLY A 190 -5.26 19.36 3.26
N LYS A 191 -3.99 19.49 3.67
CA LYS A 191 -2.86 18.78 3.06
C LYS A 191 -2.44 17.61 3.95
N PRO A 192 -2.36 16.37 3.43
CA PRO A 192 -1.83 15.24 4.18
C PRO A 192 -0.32 15.43 4.42
N LYS A 193 0.18 14.88 5.51
CA LYS A 193 1.62 14.84 5.82
C LYS A 193 2.37 13.90 4.88
N LYS A 194 1.74 12.78 4.54
CA LYS A 194 2.23 11.77 3.57
C LYS A 194 1.07 11.18 2.78
N VAL A 195 1.35 10.74 1.58
CA VAL A 195 0.47 9.91 0.74
C VAL A 195 1.21 8.61 0.47
N ILE A 196 0.62 7.47 0.82
CA ILE A 196 1.24 6.15 0.71
C ILE A 196 0.29 5.21 -0.03
N ALA A 197 0.74 4.65 -1.13
CA ALA A 197 0.02 3.65 -1.90
C ALA A 197 0.57 2.25 -1.59
N LEU A 198 -0.32 1.29 -1.27
CA LEU A 198 0.04 -0.08 -0.87
C LEU A 198 -0.50 -1.09 -1.86
N HIS A 199 0.40 -1.87 -2.48
CA HIS A 199 0.06 -2.83 -3.52
C HIS A 199 0.62 -4.21 -3.24
N LEU A 200 -0.11 -5.26 -3.63
CA LEU A 200 0.47 -6.60 -3.67
C LEU A 200 1.39 -6.72 -4.88
N ILE A 201 0.94 -6.21 -6.03
CA ILE A 201 1.69 -6.23 -7.29
C ILE A 201 1.68 -4.83 -7.91
N ALA A 202 2.86 -4.40 -8.38
CA ALA A 202 3.02 -3.17 -9.14
C ALA A 202 3.75 -3.40 -10.46
N THR A 203 3.48 -2.57 -11.46
CA THR A 203 4.16 -2.59 -12.76
C THR A 203 5.11 -1.40 -12.92
N PRO A 204 6.09 -1.45 -13.81
CA PRO A 204 6.90 -0.30 -14.18
C PRO A 204 6.08 0.87 -14.73
N GLU A 205 5.00 0.58 -15.46
CA GLU A 205 4.08 1.57 -16.04
C GLU A 205 3.35 2.34 -14.94
N TYR A 206 2.84 1.63 -13.91
CA TYR A 206 2.24 2.22 -12.73
C TYR A 206 3.22 3.16 -12.01
N ILE A 207 4.42 2.64 -11.70
CA ILE A 207 5.43 3.41 -10.98
C ILE A 207 5.81 4.66 -11.77
N ARG A 208 5.99 4.56 -13.10
CA ARG A 208 6.29 5.70 -13.98
C ARG A 208 5.21 6.75 -13.92
N ARG A 209 3.95 6.34 -14.03
CA ARG A 209 2.81 7.25 -13.96
C ARG A 209 2.74 7.96 -12.62
N LEU A 210 2.74 7.21 -11.51
CA LEU A 210 2.58 7.82 -10.19
C LEU A 210 3.75 8.73 -9.83
N ARG A 211 4.98 8.38 -10.23
CA ARG A 211 6.16 9.25 -10.06
C ARG A 211 6.07 10.54 -10.87
N LYS A 212 5.40 10.53 -12.03
CA LYS A 212 5.16 11.72 -12.86
C LYS A 212 4.04 12.58 -12.26
N ASP A 213 2.90 11.99 -11.94
CA ASP A 213 1.69 12.71 -11.54
C ASP A 213 1.75 13.16 -10.07
N HIS A 214 2.33 12.32 -9.19
CA HIS A 214 2.41 12.51 -7.73
C HIS A 214 3.79 12.14 -7.19
N PRO A 215 4.85 12.91 -7.49
CA PRO A 215 6.23 12.58 -7.10
C PRO A 215 6.45 12.49 -5.59
N GLU A 216 5.57 13.11 -4.79
CA GLU A 216 5.56 13.04 -3.33
C GLU A 216 5.01 11.74 -2.75
N ALA A 217 4.22 10.98 -3.55
CA ALA A 217 3.61 9.75 -3.08
C ALA A 217 4.66 8.66 -2.86
N VAL A 218 4.52 7.93 -1.76
CA VAL A 218 5.34 6.76 -1.42
C VAL A 218 4.62 5.50 -1.89
N ILE A 219 5.33 4.63 -2.56
CA ILE A 219 4.81 3.38 -3.12
C ILE A 219 5.41 2.20 -2.36
N TYR A 220 4.57 1.32 -1.85
CA TYR A 220 4.95 0.01 -1.33
C TYR A 220 4.31 -1.08 -2.17
N ALA A 221 5.12 -2.05 -2.63
CA ALA A 221 4.63 -3.23 -3.32
C ALA A 221 5.37 -4.48 -2.83
N ILE A 222 4.71 -5.65 -2.85
CA ILE A 222 5.35 -6.92 -2.52
C ILE A 222 6.09 -7.47 -3.74
N ARG A 223 5.49 -7.36 -4.94
CA ARG A 223 6.07 -7.89 -6.17
C ARG A 223 6.02 -6.86 -7.29
N LEU A 224 7.12 -6.76 -8.00
CA LEU A 224 7.23 -5.99 -9.24
C LEU A 224 7.07 -6.94 -10.42
N ASP A 225 6.02 -6.73 -11.23
CA ASP A 225 5.76 -7.51 -12.42
C ASP A 225 6.18 -6.74 -13.67
N ARG A 226 7.19 -7.31 -14.40
CA ARG A 226 7.74 -6.74 -15.62
C ARG A 226 8.10 -7.81 -16.67
N SER A 227 7.36 -8.93 -16.65
CA SER A 227 7.70 -10.11 -17.47
C SER A 227 7.59 -9.90 -18.97
N LEU A 228 6.93 -8.85 -19.41
CA LEU A 228 6.81 -8.51 -20.85
C LEU A 228 7.95 -7.60 -21.35
N SER A 229 8.92 -7.30 -20.50
CA SER A 229 10.14 -6.61 -20.92
C SER A 229 11.01 -7.48 -21.81
N PRO A 230 11.85 -6.90 -22.68
CA PRO A 230 12.88 -7.64 -23.43
C PRO A 230 13.78 -8.46 -22.50
N LYS A 231 14.26 -9.62 -22.96
CA LYS A 231 15.09 -10.54 -22.13
C LYS A 231 16.30 -9.84 -21.51
N GLN A 232 17.02 -9.02 -22.28
CA GLN A 232 18.19 -8.26 -21.79
C GLN A 232 17.80 -7.30 -20.66
N VAL A 233 16.61 -6.69 -20.70
CA VAL A 233 16.11 -5.78 -19.66
C VAL A 233 15.75 -6.54 -18.38
N LEU A 234 15.26 -7.78 -18.50
CA LEU A 234 14.95 -8.62 -17.34
C LEU A 234 16.19 -9.02 -16.51
N TRP A 235 17.37 -9.10 -17.15
CA TRP A 235 18.65 -9.34 -16.47
C TRP A 235 19.21 -8.11 -15.75
N GLU A 236 18.74 -6.93 -16.13
CA GLU A 236 19.18 -5.69 -15.51
C GLU A 236 18.46 -5.41 -14.19
N LYS A 237 19.14 -4.62 -13.34
CA LYS A 237 18.53 -4.13 -12.10
C LYS A 237 17.25 -3.36 -12.44
N PRO A 238 16.12 -3.65 -11.78
CA PRO A 238 14.85 -2.95 -12.01
C PRO A 238 15.00 -1.44 -11.98
N GLY A 239 14.42 -0.77 -12.97
CA GLY A 239 14.50 0.69 -13.14
C GLY A 239 15.80 1.19 -13.80
N LYS A 240 16.73 0.32 -14.23
CA LYS A 240 17.90 0.73 -15.00
C LYS A 240 17.54 1.06 -16.47
N ALA A 241 16.77 0.19 -17.09
CA ALA A 241 16.21 0.39 -18.43
C ALA A 241 14.71 0.70 -18.38
N TRP A 242 14.31 1.62 -17.51
CA TRP A 242 12.91 1.88 -17.17
C TRP A 242 12.00 2.16 -18.35
N ALA A 243 12.51 2.83 -19.39
CA ALA A 243 11.76 3.11 -20.62
C ALA A 243 11.31 1.84 -21.38
N GLU A 244 12.09 0.76 -21.26
CA GLU A 244 11.85 -0.51 -21.94
C GLU A 244 11.12 -1.55 -21.08
N GLU A 245 11.03 -1.31 -19.77
CA GLU A 245 10.34 -2.22 -18.86
C GLU A 245 8.83 -2.24 -19.10
N ARG A 246 8.26 -3.46 -19.16
CA ARG A 246 6.85 -3.73 -19.46
C ARG A 246 6.29 -4.80 -18.53
N GLY A 247 5.18 -4.48 -17.88
CA GLY A 247 4.41 -5.39 -17.04
C GLY A 247 2.96 -5.57 -17.50
N LEU A 248 2.51 -4.79 -18.50
CA LEU A 248 1.12 -4.81 -18.97
C LEU A 248 1.02 -5.37 -20.39
N ASN A 249 0.04 -6.26 -20.60
CA ASN A 249 -0.33 -6.71 -21.93
C ASN A 249 -1.17 -5.64 -22.69
N GLU A 250 -1.58 -5.95 -23.92
CA GLU A 250 -2.35 -5.04 -24.79
C GLU A 250 -3.69 -4.61 -24.16
N ARG A 251 -4.28 -5.44 -23.32
CA ARG A 251 -5.52 -5.15 -22.59
C ARG A 251 -5.29 -4.49 -21.21
N GLN A 252 -4.04 -4.10 -20.92
CA GLN A 252 -3.64 -3.47 -19.66
C GLN A 252 -3.76 -4.38 -18.42
N TYR A 253 -3.70 -5.71 -18.60
CA TYR A 253 -3.57 -6.65 -17.50
C TYR A 253 -2.10 -6.90 -17.17
N ILE A 254 -1.84 -7.10 -15.87
CA ILE A 254 -0.50 -7.36 -15.34
C ILE A 254 -0.05 -8.79 -15.72
N VAL A 255 1.20 -8.93 -16.14
CA VAL A 255 1.83 -10.21 -16.47
C VAL A 255 3.17 -10.32 -15.70
N PRO A 256 3.35 -11.39 -14.88
CA PRO A 256 2.51 -12.58 -14.68
C PRO A 256 1.21 -12.30 -13.91
N GLY A 257 1.14 -11.23 -13.08
CA GLY A 257 -0.08 -10.83 -12.40
C GLY A 257 -0.66 -11.87 -11.43
N GLY A 258 -1.97 -11.77 -11.24
CA GLY A 258 -2.75 -12.68 -10.38
C GLY A 258 -4.24 -12.69 -10.77
N GLY A 259 -4.58 -12.17 -11.96
CA GLY A 259 -5.96 -12.00 -12.41
C GLY A 259 -6.62 -10.74 -11.82
N GLY A 260 -7.91 -10.63 -11.98
CA GLY A 260 -8.74 -9.51 -11.48
C GLY A 260 -9.11 -9.71 -10.02
N PHE A 261 -8.27 -9.29 -9.07
CA PHE A 261 -8.52 -9.48 -7.64
C PHE A 261 -9.85 -8.84 -7.18
N GLY A 262 -10.24 -7.71 -7.77
CA GLY A 262 -11.51 -7.06 -7.44
C GLY A 262 -12.71 -7.92 -7.81
N GLU A 263 -12.65 -8.59 -8.95
CA GLU A 263 -13.68 -9.51 -9.45
C GLU A 263 -13.66 -10.81 -8.65
N LEU A 264 -12.50 -11.43 -8.51
CA LEU A 264 -12.32 -12.73 -7.83
C LEU A 264 -12.76 -12.67 -6.35
N MET A 265 -12.35 -11.64 -5.60
CA MET A 265 -12.72 -11.49 -4.19
C MET A 265 -14.22 -11.24 -3.97
N ASN A 266 -14.92 -10.71 -4.95
CA ASN A 266 -16.35 -10.38 -4.87
C ASN A 266 -17.23 -11.34 -5.69
N ASN A 267 -16.64 -12.39 -6.25
CA ASN A 267 -17.32 -13.35 -7.11
C ASN A 267 -18.17 -12.67 -8.21
N ALA A 268 -17.59 -11.60 -8.77
CA ALA A 268 -18.22 -10.75 -9.77
C ALA A 268 -17.71 -11.08 -11.17
N VAL A 269 -18.57 -10.92 -12.17
CA VAL A 269 -18.22 -11.00 -13.59
C VAL A 269 -17.96 -9.60 -14.12
N GLU A 270 -16.98 -9.43 -15.05
CA GLU A 270 -16.77 -8.17 -15.77
C GLU A 270 -17.84 -7.92 -16.82
#